data_8cfb2ec66d2d06a26ec55b03ace45853
#
_entry.id   8cfb2ec66d2d06a26ec55b03ace45853
#
_cell.length_a   1.000
_cell.length_b   1.000
_cell.length_c   1.000
_cell.angle_alpha   90.00
_cell.angle_beta   90.00
_cell.angle_gamma   90.00
#
_symmetry.space_group_name_H-M   'P 1'
#
loop_
_entity.id
_entity.type
_entity.pdbx_description
1 polymer ?
#
loop_
_entity_poly.entity_id
_entity_poly.type
_entity_poly.pdbx_seq_one_letter_code
_entity_poly.pdbx_strand_id
1 'polypeptide(L)'
;VLDLPAHEEKEITLLVPQAEKGKCFLKLTYLLKEATEVLPAGFELGFDELAVKTAENVNQTAKALLAASGHAGKNFAVDEDDHYLIVSSDDFCYTYNKLTGVFAKMVYKNQSLLDRPMEYNIWRAPTDNDRNIKLEWMKAQYDRIVTRAYETKVHKTEKEVKIETTLSISAIYIQRILDIQVTWNIQAD
;
A
#
# COMPACT_ATOMS: atom_id res chain seq x y z
N VAL A 1 -18.13 -31.79 13.12
CA VAL A 1 -18.44 -31.10 14.38
C VAL A 1 -17.37 -31.49 15.38
N LEU A 2 -16.67 -30.53 15.96
CA LEU A 2 -15.70 -30.74 17.02
C LEU A 2 -16.49 -30.90 18.34
N ASP A 3 -16.22 -32.00 19.07
CA ASP A 3 -16.67 -32.16 20.44
C ASP A 3 -15.51 -31.73 21.34
N LEU A 4 -15.68 -30.58 21.97
CA LEU A 4 -14.67 -29.95 22.83
C LEU A 4 -15.42 -29.35 24.06
N PRO A 5 -15.26 -29.94 25.26
CA PRO A 5 -15.84 -29.36 26.47
C PRO A 5 -15.27 -27.97 26.79
N ALA A 6 -16.01 -27.20 27.60
CA ALA A 6 -15.55 -25.90 28.05
C ALA A 6 -14.23 -25.99 28.79
N HIS A 7 -13.30 -25.07 28.55
CA HIS A 7 -11.94 -24.99 29.14
C HIS A 7 -10.99 -26.12 28.76
N GLU A 8 -11.33 -26.92 27.75
CA GLU A 8 -10.42 -27.93 27.21
C GLU A 8 -9.80 -27.49 25.88
N GLU A 9 -8.65 -28.08 25.55
CA GLU A 9 -7.91 -27.85 24.30
C GLU A 9 -7.82 -29.16 23.52
N LYS A 10 -7.88 -29.06 22.19
CA LYS A 10 -7.73 -30.20 21.31
C LYS A 10 -6.97 -29.83 20.07
N GLU A 11 -5.91 -30.58 19.80
CA GLU A 11 -5.17 -30.45 18.54
C GLU A 11 -5.88 -31.21 17.43
N ILE A 12 -6.07 -30.55 16.29
CA ILE A 12 -6.65 -31.16 15.10
C ILE A 12 -5.76 -30.93 13.89
N THR A 13 -5.66 -31.92 13.01
CA THR A 13 -4.95 -31.81 11.74
C THR A 13 -5.96 -31.54 10.62
N LEU A 14 -5.77 -30.44 9.90
CA LEU A 14 -6.57 -30.10 8.73
C LEU A 14 -5.78 -30.39 7.46
N LEU A 15 -6.39 -31.11 6.53
CA LEU A 15 -5.85 -31.28 5.19
C LEU A 15 -6.25 -30.05 4.37
N VAL A 16 -5.28 -29.15 4.14
CA VAL A 16 -5.48 -27.97 3.34
C VAL A 16 -5.00 -28.23 1.93
N PRO A 17 -5.84 -28.06 0.90
CA PRO A 17 -5.39 -28.16 -0.49
C PRO A 17 -4.25 -27.18 -0.75
N GLN A 18 -3.21 -27.63 -1.44
CA GLN A 18 -2.14 -26.72 -1.82
C GLN A 18 -2.64 -25.74 -2.88
N ALA A 19 -2.53 -24.47 -2.58
CA ALA A 19 -2.86 -23.43 -3.54
C ALA A 19 -1.74 -23.32 -4.58
N GLU A 20 -2.11 -23.34 -5.86
CA GLU A 20 -1.13 -23.28 -6.95
C GLU A 20 -0.68 -21.87 -7.25
N LYS A 21 -1.55 -20.86 -7.11
CA LYS A 21 -1.29 -19.47 -7.51
C LYS A 21 -1.89 -18.45 -6.56
N GLY A 22 -1.21 -17.28 -6.47
CA GLY A 22 -1.70 -16.12 -5.77
C GLY A 22 -1.55 -16.15 -4.25
N LYS A 23 -2.23 -15.24 -3.57
CA LYS A 23 -2.35 -15.22 -2.11
C LYS A 23 -3.59 -16.01 -1.70
N CYS A 24 -3.41 -17.03 -0.91
CA CYS A 24 -4.49 -17.87 -0.43
C CYS A 24 -4.53 -17.87 1.10
N PHE A 25 -5.73 -17.91 1.62
CA PHE A 25 -5.99 -17.96 3.06
C PHE A 25 -6.92 -19.11 3.36
N LEU A 26 -6.64 -19.80 4.44
CA LEU A 26 -7.58 -20.73 5.05
C LEU A 26 -8.46 -19.92 6.01
N LYS A 27 -9.75 -19.85 5.74
CA LYS A 27 -10.71 -19.23 6.66
C LYS A 27 -11.35 -20.32 7.52
N LEU A 28 -11.22 -20.22 8.82
CA LEU A 28 -11.89 -21.03 9.83
C LEU A 28 -13.07 -20.22 10.37
N THR A 29 -14.29 -20.72 10.20
CA THR A 29 -15.49 -20.03 10.68
C THR A 29 -16.07 -20.81 11.87
N TYR A 30 -16.29 -20.12 12.97
CA TYR A 30 -16.86 -20.67 14.20
C TYR A 30 -18.37 -20.41 14.21
N LEU A 31 -19.15 -21.49 14.21
CA LEU A 31 -20.59 -21.41 14.18
C LEU A 31 -21.19 -21.90 15.50
N LEU A 32 -22.25 -21.23 15.94
CA LEU A 32 -23.03 -21.66 17.09
C LEU A 32 -23.68 -23.02 16.79
N LYS A 33 -23.39 -24.03 17.62
CA LYS A 33 -23.87 -25.41 17.42
C LYS A 33 -25.38 -25.53 17.64
N GLU A 34 -25.87 -24.91 18.68
CA GLU A 34 -27.28 -24.97 19.10
C GLU A 34 -27.83 -23.55 19.26
N ALA A 35 -29.13 -23.36 19.01
CA ALA A 35 -29.75 -22.08 19.22
C ALA A 35 -29.77 -21.70 20.70
N THR A 36 -29.58 -20.42 20.98
CA THR A 36 -29.81 -19.82 22.29
C THR A 36 -31.13 -19.00 22.26
N GLU A 37 -31.49 -18.36 23.37
CA GLU A 37 -32.66 -17.48 23.41
C GLU A 37 -32.56 -16.29 22.43
N VAL A 38 -31.36 -15.86 22.08
CA VAL A 38 -31.11 -14.64 21.26
C VAL A 38 -30.45 -14.92 19.92
N LEU A 39 -29.84 -16.09 19.72
CA LEU A 39 -29.08 -16.42 18.51
C LEU A 39 -29.51 -17.78 17.95
N PRO A 40 -29.75 -17.89 16.63
CA PRO A 40 -30.06 -19.18 16.01
C PRO A 40 -28.86 -20.10 15.92
N ALA A 41 -29.11 -21.40 15.81
CA ALA A 41 -28.05 -22.36 15.45
C ALA A 41 -27.45 -21.98 14.08
N GLY A 42 -26.13 -22.16 13.91
CA GLY A 42 -25.41 -21.76 12.72
C GLY A 42 -25.03 -20.27 12.67
N PHE A 43 -25.35 -19.49 13.69
CA PHE A 43 -24.90 -18.11 13.79
C PHE A 43 -23.36 -18.05 13.85
N GLU A 44 -22.75 -17.19 13.02
CA GLU A 44 -21.29 -16.99 12.99
C GLU A 44 -20.83 -16.24 14.24
N LEU A 45 -20.07 -16.92 15.09
CA LEU A 45 -19.49 -16.36 16.31
C LEU A 45 -18.19 -15.60 16.03
N GLY A 46 -17.51 -15.94 14.96
CA GLY A 46 -16.25 -15.34 14.55
C GLY A 46 -15.52 -16.20 13.53
N PHE A 47 -14.35 -15.74 13.11
CA PHE A 47 -13.50 -16.48 12.18
C PHE A 47 -12.03 -16.16 12.42
N ASP A 48 -11.16 -17.06 11.96
CA ASP A 48 -9.72 -16.84 11.79
C ASP A 48 -9.32 -17.00 10.33
N GLU A 49 -8.34 -16.22 9.89
CA GLU A 49 -7.73 -16.35 8.58
C GLU A 49 -6.23 -16.64 8.72
N LEU A 50 -5.82 -17.77 8.18
CA LEU A 50 -4.43 -18.23 8.18
C LEU A 50 -3.87 -18.18 6.76
N ALA A 51 -2.74 -17.48 6.57
CA ALA A 51 -2.08 -17.46 5.28
C ALA A 51 -1.56 -18.84 4.89
N VAL A 52 -1.96 -19.32 3.72
CA VAL A 52 -1.49 -20.60 3.16
C VAL A 52 -0.29 -20.33 2.26
N LYS A 53 0.78 -21.11 2.42
CA LYS A 53 1.93 -21.04 1.49
C LYS A 53 1.49 -21.48 0.10
N THR A 54 1.75 -20.64 -0.88
CA THR A 54 1.54 -20.96 -2.29
C THR A 54 2.86 -21.24 -2.98
N ALA A 55 2.84 -22.03 -4.06
CA ALA A 55 4.01 -22.29 -4.88
C ALA A 55 4.49 -21.04 -5.64
N GLU A 56 3.60 -20.10 -5.88
CA GLU A 56 3.88 -18.87 -6.63
C GLU A 56 4.39 -17.75 -5.72
N ASN A 57 5.52 -17.18 -6.11
CA ASN A 57 6.06 -16.00 -5.46
C ASN A 57 5.38 -14.74 -6.05
N VAL A 58 4.53 -14.07 -5.27
CA VAL A 58 3.81 -12.84 -5.68
C VAL A 58 4.77 -11.76 -6.21
N ASN A 59 5.99 -11.69 -5.68
CA ASN A 59 7.01 -10.76 -6.18
C ASN A 59 7.51 -11.13 -7.58
N GLN A 60 7.54 -12.42 -7.94
CA GLN A 60 7.90 -12.86 -9.28
C GLN A 60 6.78 -12.54 -10.26
N THR A 61 5.53 -12.73 -9.88
CA THR A 61 4.36 -12.37 -10.71
C THR A 61 4.31 -10.86 -10.95
N ALA A 62 4.52 -10.04 -9.91
CA ALA A 62 4.60 -8.59 -10.07
C ALA A 62 5.76 -8.17 -11.00
N LYS A 63 6.94 -8.76 -10.84
CA LYS A 63 8.08 -8.52 -11.75
C LYS A 63 7.80 -8.96 -13.18
N ALA A 64 7.13 -10.10 -13.37
CA ALA A 64 6.74 -10.59 -14.69
C ALA A 64 5.71 -9.69 -15.35
N LEU A 65 4.72 -9.17 -14.61
CA LEU A 65 3.76 -8.19 -15.10
C LEU A 65 4.46 -6.89 -15.52
N LEU A 66 5.35 -6.36 -14.68
CA LEU A 66 6.14 -5.18 -15.01
C LEU A 66 7.07 -5.41 -16.21
N ALA A 67 7.63 -6.61 -16.37
CA ALA A 67 8.46 -6.94 -17.54
C ALA A 67 7.65 -7.18 -18.82
N ALA A 68 6.38 -7.60 -18.70
CA ALA A 68 5.51 -7.85 -19.84
C ALA A 68 4.88 -6.57 -20.41
N SER A 69 4.83 -5.50 -19.59
CA SER A 69 4.23 -4.22 -19.97
C SER A 69 5.08 -3.40 -20.95
N GLY A 70 6.32 -3.76 -21.19
CA GLY A 70 7.24 -3.02 -22.06
C GLY A 70 6.91 -3.14 -23.54
N HIS A 71 5.88 -2.45 -24.03
CA HIS A 71 5.65 -2.30 -25.47
C HIS A 71 6.70 -1.35 -26.06
N ALA A 72 7.66 -1.89 -26.78
CA ALA A 72 8.63 -1.11 -27.54
C ALA A 72 7.89 -0.25 -28.56
N GLY A 73 7.98 1.08 -28.44
CA GLY A 73 7.53 1.99 -29.48
C GLY A 73 6.75 3.22 -29.04
N LYS A 74 6.41 3.39 -27.77
CA LYS A 74 5.79 4.64 -27.31
C LYS A 74 6.87 5.68 -26.96
N ASN A 75 6.66 6.90 -27.44
CA ASN A 75 7.57 8.02 -27.17
C ASN A 75 7.48 8.43 -25.71
N PHE A 76 8.59 8.36 -25.01
CA PHE A 76 8.77 8.99 -23.71
C PHE A 76 9.34 10.39 -23.88
N ALA A 77 8.68 11.37 -23.31
CA ALA A 77 9.25 12.70 -23.12
C ALA A 77 9.48 12.94 -21.62
N VAL A 78 10.62 13.51 -21.30
CA VAL A 78 10.96 13.95 -19.94
C VAL A 78 11.39 15.38 -20.02
N ASP A 79 10.66 16.24 -19.33
CA ASP A 79 10.98 17.65 -19.14
C ASP A 79 11.24 17.90 -17.66
N GLU A 80 12.27 18.65 -17.33
CA GLU A 80 12.73 18.83 -15.95
C GLU A 80 13.17 20.28 -15.72
N ASP A 81 12.62 20.87 -14.67
CA ASP A 81 13.08 22.15 -14.11
C ASP A 81 13.56 21.98 -12.65
N ASP A 82 13.79 23.08 -11.95
CA ASP A 82 14.27 23.05 -10.56
C ASP A 82 13.23 22.44 -9.59
N HIS A 83 11.93 22.51 -9.91
CA HIS A 83 10.84 22.12 -9.02
C HIS A 83 10.11 20.88 -9.48
N TYR A 84 9.97 20.71 -10.80
CA TYR A 84 9.14 19.66 -11.37
C TYR A 84 9.91 18.78 -12.35
N LEU A 85 9.48 17.53 -12.37
CA LEU A 85 9.81 16.57 -13.41
C LEU A 85 8.52 16.14 -14.08
N ILE A 86 8.40 16.34 -15.38
CA ILE A 86 7.25 15.95 -16.18
C ILE A 86 7.65 14.76 -17.02
N VAL A 87 6.95 13.65 -16.83
CA VAL A 87 7.10 12.43 -17.63
C VAL A 87 5.83 12.22 -18.42
N SER A 88 5.95 12.16 -19.74
CA SER A 88 4.79 12.04 -20.61
C SER A 88 5.00 11.02 -21.74
N SER A 89 3.90 10.46 -22.20
CA SER A 89 3.78 9.66 -23.41
C SER A 89 2.49 10.04 -24.15
N ASP A 90 2.16 9.30 -25.22
CA ASP A 90 0.91 9.53 -25.97
C ASP A 90 -0.34 9.38 -25.09
N ASP A 91 -0.29 8.51 -24.06
CA ASP A 91 -1.44 8.19 -23.22
C ASP A 91 -1.43 8.89 -21.86
N PHE A 92 -0.28 9.36 -21.36
CA PHE A 92 -0.20 9.94 -20.03
C PHE A 92 0.71 11.16 -19.92
N CYS A 93 0.47 11.97 -18.88
CA CYS A 93 1.33 13.05 -18.44
C CYS A 93 1.32 13.12 -16.92
N TYR A 94 2.48 12.86 -16.30
CA TYR A 94 2.68 12.85 -14.86
C TYR A 94 3.65 13.96 -14.47
N THR A 95 3.26 14.77 -13.50
CA THR A 95 4.07 15.87 -12.95
C THR A 95 4.51 15.51 -11.55
N TYR A 96 5.78 15.28 -11.36
CA TYR A 96 6.41 14.97 -10.07
C TYR A 96 6.98 16.24 -9.45
N ASN A 97 6.67 16.50 -8.18
CA ASN A 97 7.22 17.63 -7.45
C ASN A 97 8.49 17.20 -6.70
N LYS A 98 9.63 17.74 -7.10
CA LYS A 98 10.95 17.41 -6.56
C LYS A 98 11.15 17.90 -5.12
N LEU A 99 10.38 18.91 -4.68
CA LEU A 99 10.47 19.46 -3.32
C LEU A 99 9.73 18.60 -2.29
N THR A 100 8.61 18.00 -2.69
CA THR A 100 7.78 17.19 -1.81
C THR A 100 8.00 15.69 -1.99
N GLY A 101 8.58 15.28 -3.12
CA GLY A 101 8.85 13.88 -3.41
C GLY A 101 7.62 13.06 -3.79
N VAL A 102 6.60 13.70 -4.37
CA VAL A 102 5.33 13.07 -4.77
C VAL A 102 4.81 13.64 -6.10
N PHE A 103 3.83 12.96 -6.70
CA PHE A 103 3.16 13.48 -7.89
C PHE A 103 2.19 14.61 -7.52
N ALA A 104 2.37 15.75 -8.19
CA ALA A 104 1.46 16.90 -8.12
C ALA A 104 0.26 16.70 -9.04
N LYS A 105 0.44 16.00 -10.17
CA LYS A 105 -0.60 15.75 -11.16
C LYS A 105 -0.31 14.43 -11.88
N MET A 106 -1.35 13.68 -12.14
CA MET A 106 -1.31 12.47 -12.97
C MET A 106 -2.52 12.48 -13.91
N VAL A 107 -2.26 12.44 -15.22
CA VAL A 107 -3.30 12.37 -16.25
C VAL A 107 -3.05 11.13 -17.09
N TYR A 108 -4.07 10.34 -17.33
CA TYR A 108 -4.05 9.19 -18.21
C TYR A 108 -5.25 9.27 -19.18
N LYS A 109 -5.00 9.18 -20.47
CA LYS A 109 -6.02 9.28 -21.53
C LYS A 109 -6.98 10.48 -21.32
N ASN A 110 -6.41 11.66 -21.04
CA ASN A 110 -7.13 12.91 -20.74
C ASN A 110 -7.98 12.89 -19.45
N GLN A 111 -7.90 11.86 -18.64
CA GLN A 111 -8.56 11.78 -17.35
C GLN A 111 -7.57 12.08 -16.22
N SER A 112 -7.92 13.01 -15.33
CA SER A 112 -7.13 13.21 -14.10
C SER A 112 -7.31 12.04 -13.16
N LEU A 113 -6.18 11.47 -12.70
CA LEU A 113 -6.16 10.40 -11.71
C LEU A 113 -6.08 10.92 -10.27
N LEU A 114 -5.76 12.21 -10.11
CA LEU A 114 -5.63 12.86 -8.81
C LEU A 114 -6.54 14.09 -8.76
N ASP A 115 -7.36 14.21 -7.72
CA ASP A 115 -8.15 15.40 -7.43
C ASP A 115 -7.28 16.52 -6.86
N ARG A 116 -6.23 16.16 -6.13
CA ARG A 116 -5.22 17.05 -5.54
C ARG A 116 -3.84 16.39 -5.59
N PRO A 117 -2.75 17.16 -5.39
CA PRO A 117 -1.42 16.56 -5.26
C PRO A 117 -1.37 15.45 -4.21
N MET A 118 -0.58 14.42 -4.48
CA MET A 118 -0.31 13.37 -3.48
C MET A 118 0.36 13.99 -2.26
N GLU A 119 0.14 13.39 -1.11
CA GLU A 119 0.81 13.75 0.14
C GLU A 119 1.09 12.51 0.98
N TYR A 120 2.15 12.56 1.77
CA TYR A 120 2.39 11.55 2.79
C TYR A 120 1.48 11.81 3.98
N ASN A 121 0.96 10.77 4.56
CA ASN A 121 0.12 10.86 5.75
C ASN A 121 0.48 9.75 6.72
N ILE A 122 0.73 10.12 7.98
CA ILE A 122 0.93 9.21 9.12
C ILE A 122 -0.14 9.42 10.19
N TRP A 123 -1.14 10.24 9.92
CA TRP A 123 -2.24 10.57 10.81
C TRP A 123 -3.54 9.93 10.35
N ARG A 124 -4.32 9.46 11.29
CA ARG A 124 -5.72 9.13 11.10
C ARG A 124 -6.58 9.75 12.20
N ALA A 125 -7.86 9.96 11.94
CA ALA A 125 -8.77 10.40 12.97
C ALA A 125 -8.80 9.39 14.14
N PRO A 126 -8.50 9.80 15.39
CA PRO A 126 -8.50 8.92 16.53
C PRO A 126 -9.89 8.34 16.80
N THR A 127 -9.95 7.06 17.12
CA THR A 127 -11.16 6.39 17.63
C THR A 127 -11.17 6.40 19.16
N ASP A 128 -12.24 5.91 19.78
CA ASP A 128 -12.32 5.78 21.25
C ASP A 128 -11.22 4.91 21.84
N ASN A 129 -10.79 3.89 21.11
CA ASN A 129 -9.67 3.03 21.52
C ASN A 129 -8.33 3.79 21.58
N ASP A 130 -8.21 4.87 20.81
CA ASP A 130 -7.01 5.68 20.74
C ASP A 130 -6.95 6.80 21.79
N ARG A 131 -7.93 6.91 22.67
CA ARG A 131 -8.10 8.07 23.59
C ARG A 131 -6.84 8.43 24.38
N ASN A 132 -6.01 7.48 24.72
CA ASN A 132 -4.76 7.70 25.44
C ASN A 132 -3.61 7.97 24.47
N ILE A 133 -3.43 7.12 23.47
CA ILE A 133 -2.30 7.22 22.54
C ILE A 133 -2.40 8.45 21.63
N LYS A 134 -3.61 8.95 21.34
CA LYS A 134 -3.78 10.19 20.54
C LYS A 134 -3.08 11.39 21.15
N LEU A 135 -2.94 11.44 22.48
CA LEU A 135 -2.25 12.54 23.16
C LEU A 135 -0.76 12.56 22.78
N GLU A 136 -0.14 11.40 22.68
CA GLU A 136 1.25 11.27 22.21
C GLU A 136 1.38 11.61 20.72
N TRP A 137 0.42 11.20 19.89
CA TRP A 137 0.39 11.55 18.46
C TRP A 137 0.25 13.06 18.25
N MET A 138 -0.64 13.72 19.01
CA MET A 138 -0.82 15.17 18.93
C MET A 138 0.39 15.91 19.48
N LYS A 139 1.01 15.42 20.55
CA LYS A 139 2.26 15.96 21.09
C LYS A 139 3.40 15.85 20.08
N ALA A 140 3.47 14.74 19.36
CA ALA A 140 4.40 14.52 18.25
C ALA A 140 4.00 15.25 16.96
N GLN A 141 2.85 15.93 16.93
CA GLN A 141 2.30 16.68 15.79
C GLN A 141 2.14 15.85 14.50
N TYR A 142 1.71 14.61 14.64
CA TYR A 142 1.47 13.73 13.48
C TYR A 142 0.33 14.23 12.57
N ASP A 143 -0.56 15.08 13.10
CA ASP A 143 -1.62 15.79 12.39
C ASP A 143 -1.13 16.99 11.56
N ARG A 144 0.14 17.38 11.71
CA ARG A 144 0.72 18.60 11.12
C ARG A 144 2.09 18.34 10.51
N ILE A 145 2.23 17.21 9.85
CA ILE A 145 3.49 16.84 9.24
C ILE A 145 3.86 17.73 8.05
N VAL A 146 5.14 17.86 7.84
CA VAL A 146 5.76 18.53 6.69
C VAL A 146 6.71 17.54 6.04
N THR A 147 6.60 17.39 4.73
CA THR A 147 7.49 16.55 3.93
C THR A 147 8.52 17.42 3.22
N ARG A 148 9.77 17.00 3.24
CA ARG A 148 10.86 17.66 2.50
C ARG A 148 11.71 16.62 1.79
N ALA A 149 11.81 16.77 0.47
CA ALA A 149 12.76 16.02 -0.33
C ALA A 149 14.14 16.72 -0.28
N TYR A 150 15.20 15.93 -0.17
CA TYR A 150 16.60 16.41 -0.11
C TYR A 150 17.32 16.15 -1.42
N GLU A 151 17.03 15.04 -2.06
CA GLU A 151 17.66 14.63 -3.30
C GLU A 151 16.65 13.88 -4.16
N THR A 152 16.60 14.20 -5.44
CA THR A 152 15.84 13.45 -6.44
C THR A 152 16.78 13.11 -7.60
N LYS A 153 16.95 11.82 -7.86
CA LYS A 153 17.72 11.28 -8.99
C LYS A 153 16.77 10.74 -10.04
N VAL A 154 17.03 11.06 -11.29
CA VAL A 154 16.23 10.61 -12.43
C VAL A 154 17.10 9.80 -13.37
N HIS A 155 16.68 8.58 -13.63
CA HIS A 155 17.31 7.69 -14.59
C HIS A 155 16.33 7.40 -15.72
N LYS A 156 16.70 7.77 -16.93
CA LYS A 156 15.90 7.58 -18.12
C LYS A 156 16.50 6.53 -19.02
N THR A 157 15.66 5.59 -19.46
CA THR A 157 15.96 4.64 -20.54
C THR A 157 14.91 4.81 -21.64
N GLU A 158 15.02 4.07 -22.73
CA GLU A 158 14.01 4.05 -23.81
C GLU A 158 12.65 3.49 -23.38
N LYS A 159 12.62 2.73 -22.27
CA LYS A 159 11.42 1.99 -21.81
C LYS A 159 10.87 2.45 -20.47
N GLU A 160 11.69 3.15 -19.69
CA GLU A 160 11.40 3.42 -18.29
C GLU A 160 12.03 4.73 -17.83
N VAL A 161 11.32 5.45 -16.97
CA VAL A 161 11.87 6.53 -16.16
C VAL A 161 11.82 6.11 -14.69
N LYS A 162 12.98 6.02 -14.06
CA LYS A 162 13.13 5.73 -12.64
C LYS A 162 13.42 7.02 -11.88
N ILE A 163 12.62 7.32 -10.87
CA ILE A 163 12.77 8.47 -9.98
C ILE A 163 13.10 7.94 -8.59
N GLU A 164 14.26 8.30 -8.06
CA GLU A 164 14.70 7.94 -6.69
C GLU A 164 14.77 9.21 -5.86
N THR A 165 13.98 9.26 -4.78
CA THR A 165 13.93 10.44 -3.90
C THR A 165 14.21 10.05 -2.46
N THR A 166 15.13 10.78 -1.84
CA THR A 166 15.36 10.75 -0.39
C THR A 166 14.64 11.92 0.23
N LEU A 167 13.74 11.63 1.16
CA LEU A 167 12.92 12.64 1.82
C LEU A 167 12.76 12.36 3.32
N SER A 168 12.31 13.36 4.07
CA SER A 168 11.92 13.17 5.46
C SER A 168 10.52 13.70 5.73
N ILE A 169 9.89 13.12 6.73
CA ILE A 169 8.70 13.64 7.38
C ILE A 169 9.11 14.21 8.74
N SER A 170 8.68 15.43 9.00
CA SER A 170 8.88 16.14 10.27
C SER A 170 7.63 16.92 10.63
N ALA A 171 7.63 17.58 11.77
CA ALA A 171 6.67 18.65 12.10
C ALA A 171 7.44 19.96 12.31
N ILE A 172 6.73 21.09 12.32
CA ILE A 172 7.36 22.43 12.33
C ILE A 172 8.33 22.61 13.51
N TYR A 173 7.99 22.08 14.70
CA TYR A 173 8.79 22.24 15.93
C TYR A 173 9.43 20.93 16.39
N ILE A 174 9.31 19.85 15.61
CA ILE A 174 9.74 18.53 16.03
C ILE A 174 10.73 18.01 14.99
N GLN A 175 11.79 17.33 15.47
CA GLN A 175 12.80 16.69 14.64
C GLN A 175 12.17 15.68 13.68
N ARG A 176 12.97 15.19 12.75
CA ARG A 176 12.56 14.17 11.80
C ARG A 176 11.86 12.99 12.48
N ILE A 177 10.68 12.69 11.99
CA ILE A 177 9.86 11.54 12.43
C ILE A 177 10.27 10.31 11.64
N LEU A 178 10.40 10.47 10.31
CA LEU A 178 10.78 9.41 9.38
C LEU A 178 11.78 9.92 8.34
N ASP A 179 12.74 9.08 7.99
CA ASP A 179 13.53 9.18 6.77
C ASP A 179 13.00 8.15 5.76
N ILE A 180 12.70 8.58 4.54
CA ILE A 180 12.04 7.77 3.53
C ILE A 180 12.86 7.77 2.25
N GLN A 181 13.05 6.59 1.68
CA GLN A 181 13.56 6.41 0.33
C GLN A 181 12.44 5.90 -0.55
N VAL A 182 12.15 6.63 -1.63
CA VAL A 182 11.09 6.30 -2.56
C VAL A 182 11.68 6.04 -3.93
N THR A 183 11.20 5.01 -4.59
CA THR A 183 11.51 4.72 -5.97
C THR A 183 10.21 4.60 -6.77
N TRP A 184 10.09 5.42 -7.80
CA TRP A 184 9.02 5.33 -8.79
C TRP A 184 9.59 4.81 -10.09
N ASN A 185 8.95 3.82 -10.67
CA ASN A 185 9.26 3.32 -12.01
C ASN A 185 8.06 3.61 -12.90
N ILE A 186 8.27 4.45 -13.92
CA ILE A 186 7.24 4.84 -14.90
C ILE A 186 7.62 4.17 -16.20
N GLN A 187 6.74 3.36 -16.74
CA GLN A 187 6.92 2.67 -18.01
C GLN A 187 6.11 3.35 -19.12
N ALA A 188 6.49 3.10 -20.39
CA ALA A 188 5.93 3.81 -21.54
C ALA A 188 4.48 3.40 -21.91
N ASP A 189 3.93 2.37 -21.29
CA ASP A 189 2.61 1.79 -21.58
C ASP A 189 1.61 1.85 -20.42
#